data_59b85892d4ed426c109494f3070bc4a0
#
_entry.id   59b85892d4ed426c109494f3070bc4a0
#
_cell.length_a   1.000
_cell.length_b   1.000
_cell.length_c   1.000
_cell.angle_alpha   90.00
_cell.angle_beta   90.00
_cell.angle_gamma   90.00
#
_symmetry.space_group_name_H-M   'P 1'
#
loop_
_entity.id
_entity.type
_entity.pdbx_description
1 polymer ?
#
loop_
_entity_poly.entity_id
_entity_poly.type
_entity_poly.pdbx_seq_one_letter_code
_entity_poly.pdbx_strand_id
1 'polypeptide(L)'
;RMNGLLKYSFPICFSLLALFACENDGIDVDDIEVPAGFALSAGTATNFLTSSYAYDRSADWITGAYDVRFTRGDRLYDDVRTSNNGHGGGLGPVYAGYSCGSCHRNAGRTKPSLWTEGGSGSYGFSSMLVYISRKNGAFFQDYGRVLHDQAIYGVQPEGKLSVEYTYETFSFPDGEAYTLCKPNYTI
;
A
#
# COMPACT_ATOMS: atom_id res chain seq x y z
N ARG A 1 -55.65 23.17 53.87
CA ARG A 1 -55.68 22.54 52.52
C ARG A 1 -54.50 23.08 51.71
N MET A 2 -53.32 22.48 51.99
CA MET A 2 -52.13 22.73 51.26
C MET A 2 -51.43 21.34 51.07
N ASN A 3 -51.81 20.62 50.06
CA ASN A 3 -51.20 19.35 49.70
C ASN A 3 -51.47 19.10 48.20
N GLY A 4 -50.61 19.64 47.37
CA GLY A 4 -50.77 19.42 45.92
C GLY A 4 -49.59 19.76 45.02
N LEU A 5 -48.49 20.33 45.58
CA LEU A 5 -47.39 20.83 44.75
C LEU A 5 -46.07 20.10 44.87
N LEU A 6 -46.00 18.96 45.62
CA LEU A 6 -44.70 18.31 45.88
C LEU A 6 -44.59 16.94 45.19
N LYS A 7 -45.44 16.59 44.26
CA LYS A 7 -45.43 15.26 43.59
C LYS A 7 -44.80 15.24 42.20
N TYR A 8 -44.40 16.35 41.62
CA TYR A 8 -43.89 16.37 40.25
C TYR A 8 -42.48 16.90 40.08
N SER A 9 -41.79 17.28 41.17
CA SER A 9 -40.43 17.85 41.10
C SER A 9 -39.31 16.83 41.07
N PHE A 10 -39.60 15.54 41.39
CA PHE A 10 -38.53 14.53 41.48
C PHE A 10 -38.17 13.86 40.13
N PRO A 11 -39.10 13.64 39.18
CA PRO A 11 -38.72 13.00 37.91
C PRO A 11 -38.03 13.94 36.91
N ILE A 12 -38.19 15.26 37.04
CA ILE A 12 -37.58 16.22 36.11
C ILE A 12 -36.09 16.42 36.35
N CYS A 13 -35.65 16.39 37.61
CA CYS A 13 -34.22 16.45 37.93
C CYS A 13 -33.41 15.22 37.52
N PHE A 14 -34.04 14.04 37.51
CA PHE A 14 -33.35 12.81 37.11
C PHE A 14 -33.20 12.69 35.57
N SER A 15 -34.12 13.28 34.82
CA SER A 15 -34.03 13.32 33.35
C SER A 15 -33.02 14.32 32.81
N LEU A 16 -32.63 15.35 33.58
CA LEU A 16 -31.59 16.30 33.17
C LEU A 16 -30.16 15.77 33.40
N LEU A 17 -29.97 14.82 34.33
CA LEU A 17 -28.65 14.22 34.59
C LEU A 17 -28.24 13.17 33.57
N ALA A 18 -29.18 12.69 32.74
CA ALA A 18 -28.88 11.69 31.70
C ALA A 18 -28.39 12.29 30.37
N LEU A 19 -28.32 13.61 30.25
CA LEU A 19 -27.90 14.28 29.00
C LEU A 19 -26.40 14.65 28.97
N PHE A 20 -25.65 14.33 30.01
CA PHE A 20 -24.20 14.61 30.05
C PHE A 20 -23.31 13.37 29.92
N ALA A 21 -23.83 12.25 29.48
CA ALA A 21 -23.07 11.01 29.36
C ALA A 21 -22.77 10.62 27.89
N CYS A 22 -22.27 11.56 27.12
CA CYS A 22 -21.57 11.31 25.88
C CYS A 22 -20.44 12.33 25.76
N GLU A 23 -19.44 12.19 26.63
CA GLU A 23 -18.13 12.71 26.28
C GLU A 23 -17.55 11.72 25.26
N ASN A 24 -17.35 12.23 24.06
CA ASN A 24 -16.72 11.51 22.99
C ASN A 24 -15.21 11.49 23.33
N ASP A 25 -14.73 10.41 23.95
CA ASP A 25 -13.29 10.17 24.19
C ASP A 25 -12.54 9.91 22.85
N GLY A 26 -13.09 10.38 21.74
CA GLY A 26 -12.38 10.40 20.48
C GLY A 26 -11.15 11.30 20.62
N ILE A 27 -9.97 10.76 20.39
CA ILE A 27 -8.78 11.56 20.18
C ILE A 27 -9.12 12.51 19.03
N ASP A 28 -9.29 13.79 19.38
CA ASP A 28 -9.47 14.81 18.35
C ASP A 28 -8.13 14.90 17.60
N VAL A 29 -8.14 14.43 16.34
CA VAL A 29 -6.93 14.48 15.50
C VAL A 29 -6.42 15.92 15.31
N ASP A 30 -7.27 16.92 15.55
CA ASP A 30 -6.88 18.32 15.53
C ASP A 30 -6.00 18.71 16.74
N ASP A 31 -5.98 17.91 17.83
CA ASP A 31 -5.13 18.10 19.00
C ASP A 31 -3.73 17.49 18.87
N ILE A 32 -3.44 16.80 17.77
CA ILE A 32 -2.10 16.26 17.52
C ILE A 32 -1.18 17.39 17.05
N GLU A 33 -0.42 17.95 18.01
CA GLU A 33 0.59 18.94 17.69
C GLU A 33 1.73 18.29 16.90
N VAL A 34 1.83 18.64 15.62
CA VAL A 34 2.93 18.19 14.76
C VAL A 34 4.18 18.98 15.16
N PRO A 35 5.30 18.31 15.52
CA PRO A 35 6.52 19.01 15.91
C PRO A 35 6.97 20.03 14.87
N ALA A 36 7.45 21.18 15.34
CA ALA A 36 7.96 22.23 14.46
C ALA A 36 9.08 21.67 13.55
N GLY A 37 8.97 21.91 12.24
CA GLY A 37 9.94 21.41 11.26
C GLY A 37 9.72 19.97 10.82
N PHE A 38 8.69 19.25 11.29
CA PHE A 38 8.39 17.88 10.85
C PHE A 38 8.28 17.75 9.35
N ALA A 39 7.68 18.74 8.68
CA ALA A 39 7.57 18.79 7.20
C ALA A 39 8.95 18.84 6.50
N LEU A 40 10.00 19.23 7.21
CA LEU A 40 11.38 19.33 6.72
C LEU A 40 12.27 18.18 7.23
N SER A 41 11.69 17.09 7.71
CA SER A 41 12.43 15.96 8.30
C SER A 41 13.43 15.31 7.33
N ALA A 42 13.22 15.43 6.02
CA ALA A 42 14.18 15.02 5.00
C ALA A 42 15.28 16.06 4.72
N GLY A 43 15.32 17.18 5.47
CA GLY A 43 16.30 18.25 5.32
C GLY A 43 16.27 18.85 3.91
N THR A 44 17.44 19.00 3.30
CA THR A 44 17.58 19.56 1.93
C THR A 44 17.01 18.67 0.83
N ALA A 45 16.63 17.42 1.14
CA ALA A 45 15.96 16.53 0.21
C ALA A 45 14.43 16.64 0.26
N THR A 46 13.90 17.49 1.15
CA THR A 46 12.45 17.71 1.25
C THR A 46 11.92 18.31 -0.05
N ASN A 47 10.86 17.69 -0.56
CA ASN A 47 10.19 18.11 -1.78
C ASN A 47 8.68 18.22 -1.52
N PHE A 48 8.08 19.33 -1.86
CA PHE A 48 6.66 19.62 -1.65
C PHE A 48 5.80 19.37 -2.91
N LEU A 49 6.29 18.56 -3.84
CA LEU A 49 5.48 18.15 -4.98
C LEU A 49 4.36 17.21 -4.56
N THR A 50 3.14 17.53 -4.99
CA THR A 50 1.92 16.73 -4.78
C THR A 50 1.49 15.93 -6.01
N SER A 51 2.28 15.98 -7.08
CA SER A 51 2.00 15.23 -8.29
C SER A 51 2.36 13.75 -8.17
N SER A 52 1.88 12.94 -9.10
CA SER A 52 2.23 11.51 -9.19
C SER A 52 3.73 11.27 -9.45
N TYR A 53 4.48 12.30 -9.81
CA TYR A 53 5.93 12.26 -10.06
C TYR A 53 6.76 12.76 -8.87
N ALA A 54 6.16 12.91 -7.69
CA ALA A 54 6.86 13.45 -6.53
C ALA A 54 8.08 12.61 -6.11
N TYR A 55 8.02 11.29 -6.30
CA TYR A 55 9.11 10.36 -5.99
C TYR A 55 10.16 10.23 -7.10
N ASP A 56 9.82 10.63 -8.30
CA ASP A 56 10.65 10.54 -9.50
C ASP A 56 11.57 11.77 -9.67
N ARG A 57 11.31 12.81 -8.89
CA ARG A 57 12.08 14.04 -8.95
C ARG A 57 13.34 13.96 -8.10
N SER A 58 14.48 14.37 -8.71
CA SER A 58 15.73 14.57 -7.99
C SER A 58 15.57 15.66 -6.91
N ALA A 59 16.36 15.56 -5.82
CA ALA A 59 16.46 16.64 -4.86
C ALA A 59 17.12 17.88 -5.50
N ASP A 60 16.72 19.08 -5.08
CA ASP A 60 17.13 20.35 -5.71
C ASP A 60 18.66 20.60 -5.65
N TRP A 61 19.37 19.97 -4.71
CA TRP A 61 20.82 20.07 -4.61
C TRP A 61 21.58 19.14 -5.57
N ILE A 62 20.89 18.23 -6.27
CA ILE A 62 21.50 17.34 -7.26
C ILE A 62 21.74 18.14 -8.53
N THR A 63 23.00 18.52 -8.75
CA THR A 63 23.43 19.33 -9.89
C THR A 63 24.76 18.83 -10.47
N GLY A 64 25.10 19.26 -11.69
CA GLY A 64 26.37 18.94 -12.33
C GLY A 64 26.62 17.45 -12.53
N ALA A 65 27.73 16.93 -12.04
CA ALA A 65 28.08 15.51 -12.19
C ALA A 65 27.10 14.56 -11.47
N TYR A 66 26.43 15.02 -10.42
CA TYR A 66 25.42 14.24 -9.73
C TYR A 66 24.12 14.14 -10.52
N ASP A 67 23.75 15.19 -11.23
CA ASP A 67 22.58 15.19 -12.12
C ASP A 67 22.74 14.16 -13.25
N VAL A 68 23.93 14.10 -13.86
CA VAL A 68 24.24 13.07 -14.87
C VAL A 68 24.12 11.65 -14.30
N ARG A 69 24.57 11.44 -13.06
CA ARG A 69 24.46 10.14 -12.40
C ARG A 69 23.02 9.79 -12.05
N PHE A 70 22.25 10.77 -11.57
CA PHE A 70 20.84 10.62 -11.27
C PHE A 70 20.09 10.21 -12.55
N THR A 71 20.18 10.99 -13.62
CA THR A 71 19.51 10.73 -14.90
C THR A 71 19.87 9.34 -15.47
N ARG A 72 21.16 8.94 -15.34
CA ARG A 72 21.58 7.59 -15.76
C ARG A 72 20.96 6.50 -14.88
N GLY A 73 20.89 6.72 -13.57
CA GLY A 73 20.31 5.78 -12.60
C GLY A 73 18.82 5.61 -12.83
N ASP A 74 18.12 6.71 -13.00
CA ASP A 74 16.71 6.80 -13.31
C ASP A 74 16.36 6.03 -14.60
N ARG A 75 17.12 6.30 -15.66
CA ARG A 75 16.99 5.55 -16.89
C ARG A 75 17.21 4.04 -16.72
N LEU A 76 18.24 3.62 -15.95
CA LEU A 76 18.49 2.20 -15.67
C LEU A 76 17.38 1.54 -14.85
N TYR A 77 16.70 2.36 -14.04
CA TYR A 77 15.56 1.91 -13.24
C TYR A 77 14.33 1.62 -14.11
N ASP A 78 14.08 2.46 -15.10
CA ASP A 78 12.92 2.36 -15.98
C ASP A 78 13.15 1.50 -17.24
N ASP A 79 14.40 1.40 -17.71
CA ASP A 79 14.73 0.67 -18.93
C ASP A 79 14.24 -0.79 -18.88
N VAL A 80 13.41 -1.14 -19.85
CA VAL A 80 12.87 -2.49 -20.04
C VAL A 80 13.98 -3.45 -20.40
N ARG A 81 14.10 -4.54 -19.65
CA ARG A 81 15.00 -5.64 -19.97
C ARG A 81 14.37 -6.55 -21.01
N THR A 82 15.20 -7.06 -21.90
CA THR A 82 14.79 -7.96 -22.98
C THR A 82 15.58 -9.26 -22.94
N SER A 83 15.09 -10.29 -23.62
CA SER A 83 15.80 -11.57 -23.77
C SER A 83 16.99 -11.51 -24.74
N ASN A 84 17.18 -10.38 -25.41
CA ASN A 84 18.28 -10.18 -26.35
C ASN A 84 19.61 -9.93 -25.62
N ASN A 85 20.73 -10.23 -26.28
CA ASN A 85 22.07 -9.97 -25.77
C ASN A 85 22.56 -8.51 -26.03
N GLY A 86 21.69 -7.64 -26.54
CA GLY A 86 22.00 -6.24 -26.84
C GLY A 86 21.82 -5.30 -25.65
N HIS A 87 21.79 -3.99 -25.95
CA HIS A 87 21.45 -2.98 -24.97
C HIS A 87 20.07 -3.24 -24.35
N GLY A 88 20.00 -3.26 -23.03
CA GLY A 88 18.78 -3.67 -22.31
C GLY A 88 18.57 -5.19 -22.23
N GLY A 89 19.53 -6.00 -22.66
CA GLY A 89 19.48 -7.44 -22.56
C GLY A 89 19.63 -7.96 -21.12
N GLY A 90 19.58 -9.30 -21.01
CA GLY A 90 19.79 -9.99 -19.73
C GLY A 90 18.51 -10.40 -18.99
N LEU A 91 17.35 -10.24 -19.61
CA LEU A 91 16.11 -10.84 -19.09
C LEU A 91 16.23 -12.36 -19.22
N GLY A 92 16.07 -13.06 -18.09
CA GLY A 92 16.06 -14.53 -18.07
C GLY A 92 14.85 -15.13 -18.75
N PRO A 93 14.83 -16.47 -18.94
CA PRO A 93 13.71 -17.15 -19.56
C PRO A 93 12.41 -17.02 -18.75
N VAL A 94 12.51 -16.94 -17.44
CA VAL A 94 11.42 -16.64 -16.50
C VAL A 94 11.77 -15.45 -15.66
N TYR A 95 10.81 -14.64 -15.26
CA TYR A 95 11.01 -13.41 -14.52
C TYR A 95 9.73 -12.97 -13.78
N ALA A 96 9.88 -12.12 -12.78
CA ALA A 96 8.75 -11.50 -12.06
C ALA A 96 8.43 -10.10 -12.60
N GLY A 97 9.42 -9.39 -13.16
CA GLY A 97 9.28 -8.07 -13.77
C GLY A 97 10.40 -7.78 -14.76
N TYR A 98 10.20 -6.89 -15.69
CA TYR A 98 11.18 -6.55 -16.73
C TYR A 98 11.94 -5.25 -16.48
N SER A 99 11.54 -4.46 -15.50
CA SER A 99 12.26 -3.29 -15.00
C SER A 99 11.82 -2.99 -13.56
N CYS A 100 12.56 -2.13 -12.85
CA CYS A 100 12.12 -1.65 -11.56
C CYS A 100 10.84 -0.81 -11.70
N GLY A 101 10.82 0.12 -12.67
CA GLY A 101 9.67 0.99 -12.98
C GLY A 101 8.42 0.24 -13.41
N SER A 102 8.54 -1.02 -13.89
CA SER A 102 7.38 -1.83 -14.21
C SER A 102 6.48 -2.12 -13.00
N CYS A 103 7.07 -2.27 -11.82
CA CYS A 103 6.36 -2.42 -10.55
C CYS A 103 6.27 -1.09 -9.78
N HIS A 104 7.31 -0.28 -9.81
CA HIS A 104 7.44 0.98 -9.09
C HIS A 104 7.25 2.19 -10.00
N ARG A 105 6.04 2.35 -10.52
CA ARG A 105 5.73 3.46 -11.44
C ARG A 105 6.02 4.81 -10.80
N ASN A 106 6.68 5.70 -11.58
CA ASN A 106 7.12 7.02 -11.14
C ASN A 106 7.94 6.96 -9.84
N ALA A 107 8.83 5.96 -9.73
CA ALA A 107 9.65 5.66 -8.56
C ALA A 107 8.84 5.51 -7.24
N GLY A 108 7.54 5.35 -7.35
CA GLY A 108 6.61 5.26 -6.24
C GLY A 108 6.49 3.86 -5.64
N ARG A 109 5.52 3.69 -4.75
CA ARG A 109 5.17 2.38 -4.19
C ARG A 109 4.42 1.53 -5.21
N THR A 110 4.61 0.22 -5.11
CA THR A 110 3.83 -0.73 -5.90
C THR A 110 2.38 -0.74 -5.46
N LYS A 111 1.47 -1.03 -6.39
CA LYS A 111 0.06 -1.29 -6.09
C LYS A 111 -0.20 -2.79 -6.29
N PRO A 112 -0.98 -3.42 -5.41
CA PRO A 112 -1.45 -4.78 -5.64
C PRO A 112 -2.27 -4.82 -6.93
N SER A 113 -1.70 -5.34 -8.02
CA SER A 113 -2.35 -5.36 -9.34
C SER A 113 -3.27 -6.55 -9.55
N LEU A 114 -3.28 -7.49 -8.61
CA LEU A 114 -4.18 -8.64 -8.62
C LEU A 114 -5.60 -8.29 -8.18
N TRP A 115 -5.79 -7.13 -7.55
CA TRP A 115 -7.12 -6.68 -7.16
C TRP A 115 -7.76 -5.86 -8.27
N THR A 116 -8.87 -6.35 -8.81
CA THR A 116 -9.77 -5.59 -9.66
C THR A 116 -11.16 -5.67 -9.05
N GLU A 117 -11.75 -4.53 -8.77
CA GLU A 117 -13.12 -4.44 -8.27
C GLU A 117 -14.07 -5.16 -9.23
N GLY A 118 -14.68 -6.27 -8.75
CA GLY A 118 -15.65 -7.06 -9.52
C GLY A 118 -15.07 -7.97 -10.59
N GLY A 119 -13.76 -8.14 -10.68
CA GLY A 119 -13.14 -8.90 -11.72
C GLY A 119 -12.15 -9.96 -11.27
N SER A 120 -12.10 -11.05 -11.98
CA SER A 120 -10.99 -11.97 -11.96
C SER A 120 -9.72 -11.19 -12.26
N GLY A 121 -8.88 -11.09 -11.27
CA GLY A 121 -7.56 -10.52 -11.42
C GLY A 121 -6.86 -11.27 -12.52
N SER A 122 -6.53 -10.59 -13.55
CA SER A 122 -5.80 -11.17 -14.58
C SER A 122 -4.57 -10.37 -14.87
N TYR A 123 -3.74 -11.06 -15.12
CA TYR A 123 -3.02 -11.20 -16.35
C TYR A 123 -1.85 -10.28 -16.42
N GLY A 124 -0.79 -10.77 -15.95
CA GLY A 124 0.47 -10.45 -16.45
C GLY A 124 1.31 -9.46 -15.67
N PHE A 125 0.85 -8.74 -14.74
CA PHE A 125 1.71 -7.94 -13.86
C PHE A 125 1.15 -7.91 -12.46
N SER A 126 1.55 -8.89 -11.68
CA SER A 126 1.56 -8.71 -10.24
C SER A 126 2.70 -7.75 -9.90
N SER A 127 2.40 -6.54 -9.43
CA SER A 127 3.41 -5.70 -8.79
C SER A 127 3.79 -6.22 -7.40
N MET A 128 3.34 -7.43 -7.07
CA MET A 128 3.68 -8.14 -5.84
C MET A 128 4.69 -9.22 -6.14
N LEU A 129 5.81 -9.20 -5.43
CA LEU A 129 6.74 -10.33 -5.42
C LEU A 129 6.19 -11.41 -4.48
N VAL A 130 5.97 -12.60 -5.01
CA VAL A 130 5.52 -13.75 -4.24
C VAL A 130 6.73 -14.56 -3.81
N TYR A 131 6.96 -14.61 -2.51
CA TYR A 131 7.99 -15.45 -1.92
C TYR A 131 7.47 -16.85 -1.69
N ILE A 132 8.21 -17.83 -2.18
CA ILE A 132 7.92 -19.26 -1.99
C ILE A 132 8.93 -19.88 -1.04
N SER A 133 8.43 -20.69 -0.10
CA SER A 133 9.26 -21.40 0.86
C SER A 133 8.62 -22.73 1.28
N ARG A 134 9.45 -23.63 1.78
CA ARG A 134 8.98 -24.82 2.49
C ARG A 134 8.36 -24.41 3.83
N LYS A 135 7.59 -25.31 4.45
CA LYS A 135 6.99 -25.05 5.78
C LYS A 135 7.99 -24.71 6.89
N ASN A 136 9.22 -25.16 6.76
CA ASN A 136 10.32 -24.85 7.70
C ASN A 136 11.06 -23.54 7.37
N GLY A 137 10.57 -22.73 6.42
CA GLY A 137 11.18 -21.47 5.99
C GLY A 137 12.34 -21.61 4.99
N ALA A 138 12.80 -22.83 4.69
CA ALA A 138 13.80 -23.03 3.66
C ALA A 138 13.19 -22.78 2.27
N PHE A 139 13.95 -22.17 1.37
CA PHE A 139 13.52 -21.99 -0.01
C PHE A 139 13.81 -23.23 -0.87
N PHE A 140 13.14 -23.29 -2.00
CA PHE A 140 13.37 -24.36 -2.99
C PHE A 140 14.62 -24.02 -3.79
N GLN A 141 15.58 -24.93 -3.80
CA GLN A 141 16.88 -24.68 -4.42
C GLN A 141 16.76 -24.38 -5.92
N ASP A 142 15.83 -25.04 -6.62
CA ASP A 142 15.65 -24.92 -8.06
C ASP A 142 14.82 -23.68 -8.48
N TYR A 143 14.02 -23.13 -7.56
CA TYR A 143 13.15 -21.98 -7.82
C TYR A 143 13.64 -20.68 -7.15
N GLY A 144 14.60 -20.77 -6.23
CA GLY A 144 15.03 -19.64 -5.45
C GLY A 144 13.98 -19.20 -4.42
N ARG A 145 13.81 -17.89 -4.24
CA ARG A 145 12.89 -17.32 -3.25
C ARG A 145 11.66 -16.67 -3.84
N VAL A 146 11.74 -16.21 -5.08
CA VAL A 146 10.69 -15.45 -5.75
C VAL A 146 10.09 -16.31 -6.85
N LEU A 147 8.78 -16.42 -6.86
CA LEU A 147 8.05 -17.05 -7.96
C LEU A 147 8.15 -16.16 -9.20
N HIS A 148 8.59 -16.71 -10.32
CA HIS A 148 8.61 -16.04 -11.61
C HIS A 148 7.33 -16.40 -12.39
N ASP A 149 6.36 -15.51 -12.34
CA ASP A 149 5.03 -15.69 -12.94
C ASP A 149 4.95 -15.23 -14.40
N GLN A 150 6.08 -14.74 -14.94
CA GLN A 150 6.25 -14.32 -16.33
C GLN A 150 7.34 -15.13 -17.02
N ALA A 151 7.25 -15.24 -18.32
CA ALA A 151 8.25 -15.89 -19.14
C ALA A 151 8.39 -15.23 -20.51
N ILE A 152 9.54 -15.43 -21.17
CA ILE A 152 9.73 -15.04 -22.56
C ILE A 152 8.88 -15.94 -23.48
N TYR A 153 8.70 -15.52 -24.72
CA TYR A 153 7.95 -16.30 -25.70
C TYR A 153 8.50 -17.73 -25.84
N GLY A 154 7.60 -18.71 -25.78
CA GLY A 154 7.93 -20.15 -25.93
C GLY A 154 8.40 -20.82 -24.63
N VAL A 155 8.48 -20.09 -23.51
CA VAL A 155 8.83 -20.63 -22.20
C VAL A 155 7.61 -20.56 -21.27
N GLN A 156 7.41 -21.60 -20.47
CA GLN A 156 6.37 -21.58 -19.43
C GLN A 156 6.89 -20.87 -18.18
N PRO A 157 6.09 -20.00 -17.54
CA PRO A 157 6.44 -19.44 -16.22
C PRO A 157 6.47 -20.54 -15.15
N GLU A 158 7.10 -20.27 -14.02
CA GLU A 158 7.19 -21.21 -12.89
C GLU A 158 5.82 -21.48 -12.25
N GLY A 159 4.92 -20.53 -12.31
CA GLY A 159 3.55 -20.62 -11.82
C GLY A 159 2.73 -19.42 -12.24
N LYS A 160 1.44 -19.46 -11.95
CA LYS A 160 0.55 -18.30 -12.12
C LYS A 160 -0.15 -18.05 -10.80
N LEU A 161 -0.04 -16.84 -10.31
CA LEU A 161 -0.73 -16.43 -9.11
C LEU A 161 -2.17 -16.02 -9.45
N SER A 162 -3.13 -16.61 -8.75
CA SER A 162 -4.52 -16.18 -8.73
C SER A 162 -4.93 -15.74 -7.33
N VAL A 163 -5.91 -14.88 -7.23
CA VAL A 163 -6.45 -14.41 -5.95
C VAL A 163 -7.97 -14.39 -6.00
N GLU A 164 -8.56 -14.93 -4.95
CA GLU A 164 -9.99 -14.79 -4.65
C GLU A 164 -10.13 -13.98 -3.38
N TYR A 165 -11.14 -13.10 -3.33
CA TYR A 165 -11.36 -12.24 -2.18
C TYR A 165 -12.61 -12.70 -1.42
N THR A 166 -12.47 -12.87 -0.11
CA THR A 166 -13.60 -12.99 0.82
C THR A 166 -13.73 -11.71 1.62
N TYR A 167 -14.97 -11.34 1.93
CA TYR A 167 -15.28 -10.10 2.64
C TYR A 167 -15.94 -10.45 3.96
N GLU A 168 -15.45 -9.86 5.05
CA GLU A 168 -15.97 -10.04 6.40
C GLU A 168 -16.29 -8.64 6.97
N THR A 169 -17.52 -8.49 7.47
CA THR A 169 -17.97 -7.22 8.07
C THR A 169 -17.85 -7.31 9.59
N PHE A 170 -17.27 -6.27 10.17
CA PHE A 170 -17.08 -6.07 11.59
C PHE A 170 -17.65 -4.71 12.00
N SER A 171 -17.69 -4.44 13.30
CA SER A 171 -18.09 -3.14 13.81
C SER A 171 -17.09 -2.64 14.84
N PHE A 172 -16.83 -1.35 14.83
CA PHE A 172 -16.12 -0.67 15.89
C PHE A 172 -16.96 -0.61 17.17
N PRO A 173 -16.38 -0.31 18.35
CA PRO A 173 -17.13 -0.21 19.62
C PRO A 173 -18.25 0.83 19.61
N ASP A 174 -18.16 1.88 18.77
CA ASP A 174 -19.18 2.91 18.57
C ASP A 174 -20.33 2.47 17.64
N GLY A 175 -20.23 1.25 17.06
CA GLY A 175 -21.22 0.68 16.15
C GLY A 175 -21.02 0.97 14.69
N GLU A 176 -19.99 1.74 14.30
CA GLU A 176 -19.65 1.93 12.90
C GLU A 176 -19.19 0.61 12.27
N ALA A 177 -19.78 0.25 11.13
CA ALA A 177 -19.43 -0.98 10.44
C ALA A 177 -18.29 -0.77 9.45
N TYR A 178 -17.37 -1.72 9.39
CA TYR A 178 -16.31 -1.77 8.37
C TYR A 178 -16.19 -3.17 7.78
N THR A 179 -15.73 -3.25 6.54
CA THR A 179 -15.56 -4.51 5.83
C THR A 179 -14.08 -4.74 5.51
N LEU A 180 -13.57 -5.88 5.94
CA LEU A 180 -12.23 -6.34 5.58
C LEU A 180 -12.29 -7.22 4.35
N CYS A 181 -11.31 -7.02 3.49
CA CYS A 181 -11.09 -7.83 2.29
C CYS A 181 -9.91 -8.78 2.56
N LYS A 182 -10.19 -10.09 2.58
CA LYS A 182 -9.19 -11.13 2.79
C LYS A 182 -8.83 -11.79 1.46
N PRO A 183 -7.58 -11.66 0.99
CA PRO A 183 -7.12 -12.34 -0.20
C PRO A 183 -6.80 -13.81 0.09
N ASN A 184 -7.27 -14.70 -0.79
CA ASN A 184 -6.91 -16.12 -0.80
C ASN A 184 -6.11 -16.39 -2.08
N TYR A 185 -4.82 -16.62 -1.93
CA TYR A 185 -3.89 -16.84 -3.05
C TYR A 185 -3.78 -18.31 -3.42
N THR A 186 -3.72 -18.57 -4.72
CA THR A 186 -3.47 -19.90 -5.30
C THR A 186 -2.41 -19.78 -6.38
N ILE A 187 -1.49 -20.74 -6.41
CA ILE A 187 -0.40 -20.86 -7.41
C ILE A 187 -0.66 -22.11 -8.25
#